data_2b6400ac37a810f35d30a6245584eb01
#
_entry.id   2b6400ac37a810f35d30a6245584eb01
#
_cell.length_a   1.000
_cell.length_b   1.000
_cell.length_c   1.000
_cell.angle_alpha   90.00
_cell.angle_beta   90.00
_cell.angle_gamma   90.00
#
_symmetry.space_group_name_H-M   'P 1'
#
loop_
_entity.id
_entity.type
_entity.pdbx_description
1 polymer ?
#
loop_
_entity_poly.entity_id
_entity_poly.type
_entity_poly.pdbx_seq_one_letter_code
_entity_poly.pdbx_strand_id
1 'polypeptide(L)'
;ISMAALLEAQDLHASYGGPAILKGISFTVGEGGITTVLGANGAGKTTLLRAICGMCQRRGRVQFAGQAIENKATEDVVRLGVAHVPDGRGTFLHLTTEENLRLGAYTRHRDKTGIAHDLERVFGYFPKLKERRKQQAGTLSGGEQQMLAISRGLMLRPKLMLLDEPSFGLAPLIVQDIFRIMRAINQQDKVSILLVEQNAELALDLADT
;
A
#
# COMPACT_ATOMS: atom_id res chain seq x y z
N ILE A 1 -0.50 -8.74 -24.79
CA ILE A 1 0.90 -8.63 -24.32
C ILE A 1 0.87 -9.00 -22.85
N SER A 2 1.47 -10.16 -22.48
CA SER A 2 1.57 -10.57 -21.07
C SER A 2 2.46 -9.55 -20.36
N MET A 3 1.90 -8.82 -19.40
CA MET A 3 2.71 -7.95 -18.53
C MET A 3 3.68 -8.80 -17.73
N ALA A 4 4.92 -8.35 -17.57
CA ALA A 4 5.88 -9.05 -16.72
C ALA A 4 5.34 -9.10 -15.29
N ALA A 5 5.49 -10.23 -14.62
CA ALA A 5 5.07 -10.37 -13.23
C ALA A 5 6.03 -9.58 -12.33
N LEU A 6 5.49 -8.65 -11.55
CA LEU A 6 6.24 -7.90 -10.53
C LEU A 6 6.27 -8.67 -9.21
N LEU A 7 5.14 -9.25 -8.82
CA LEU A 7 5.01 -10.10 -7.63
C LEU A 7 4.40 -11.44 -8.05
N GLU A 8 5.01 -12.52 -7.58
CA GLU A 8 4.49 -13.88 -7.75
C GLU A 8 4.45 -14.59 -6.41
N ALA A 9 3.32 -15.19 -6.07
CA ALA A 9 3.17 -16.07 -4.94
C ALA A 9 2.75 -17.45 -5.43
N GLN A 10 3.39 -18.50 -4.93
CA GLN A 10 3.10 -19.91 -5.25
C GLN A 10 2.97 -20.71 -3.96
N ASP A 11 1.83 -21.36 -3.79
CA ASP A 11 1.49 -22.19 -2.63
C ASP A 11 1.75 -21.47 -1.29
N LEU A 12 1.34 -20.20 -1.22
CA LEU A 12 1.56 -19.35 -0.05
C LEU A 12 0.64 -19.77 1.11
N HIS A 13 1.26 -20.19 2.20
CA HIS A 13 0.60 -20.42 3.49
C HIS A 13 1.06 -19.36 4.50
N ALA A 14 0.17 -18.95 5.39
CA ALA A 14 0.52 -17.98 6.45
C ALA A 14 -0.26 -18.24 7.74
N SER A 15 0.40 -17.97 8.88
CA SER A 15 -0.17 -18.12 10.22
C SER A 15 0.47 -17.13 11.21
N TYR A 16 -0.15 -17.01 12.39
CA TYR A 16 0.35 -16.22 13.52
C TYR A 16 0.72 -17.12 14.73
N GLY A 17 1.31 -18.30 14.47
CA GLY A 17 1.65 -19.28 15.52
C GLY A 17 0.54 -20.27 15.84
N GLY A 18 -0.59 -20.21 15.14
CA GLY A 18 -1.74 -21.12 15.23
C GLY A 18 -2.04 -21.79 13.87
N PRO A 19 -3.29 -22.23 13.66
CA PRO A 19 -3.72 -22.78 12.38
C PRO A 19 -3.44 -21.83 11.21
N ALA A 20 -3.13 -22.42 10.05
CA ALA A 20 -2.88 -21.62 8.83
C ALA A 20 -4.16 -20.86 8.43
N ILE A 21 -4.02 -19.55 8.25
CA ILE A 21 -5.07 -18.66 7.73
C ILE A 21 -5.05 -18.71 6.20
N LEU A 22 -3.86 -18.60 5.58
CA LEU A 22 -3.70 -18.85 4.16
C LEU A 22 -3.29 -20.29 3.94
N LYS A 23 -3.93 -20.96 2.97
CA LYS A 23 -3.81 -22.39 2.72
C LYS A 23 -3.52 -22.66 1.24
N GLY A 24 -2.29 -22.31 0.80
CA GLY A 24 -1.86 -22.59 -0.56
C GLY A 24 -2.38 -21.59 -1.60
N ILE A 25 -2.27 -20.31 -1.34
CA ILE A 25 -2.68 -19.25 -2.27
C ILE A 25 -1.60 -19.04 -3.33
N SER A 26 -2.02 -19.01 -4.61
CA SER A 26 -1.13 -18.72 -5.74
C SER A 26 -1.74 -17.60 -6.58
N PHE A 27 -0.95 -16.56 -6.89
CA PHE A 27 -1.37 -15.42 -7.71
C PHE A 27 -0.17 -14.65 -8.24
N THR A 28 -0.43 -13.74 -9.17
CA THR A 28 0.56 -12.83 -9.74
C THR A 28 0.03 -11.40 -9.75
N VAL A 29 0.94 -10.42 -9.58
CA VAL A 29 0.68 -9.00 -9.80
C VAL A 29 1.54 -8.53 -10.96
N GLY A 30 0.92 -7.98 -12.00
CA GLY A 30 1.62 -7.43 -13.17
C GLY A 30 2.31 -6.11 -12.84
N GLU A 31 3.44 -5.86 -13.52
CA GLU A 31 4.15 -4.59 -13.39
C GLU A 31 3.32 -3.46 -14.03
N GLY A 32 3.17 -2.33 -13.30
CA GLY A 32 2.44 -1.14 -13.75
C GLY A 32 0.92 -1.30 -13.74
N GLY A 33 0.37 -2.43 -13.26
CA GLY A 33 -1.07 -2.68 -13.17
C GLY A 33 -1.66 -2.42 -11.80
N ILE A 34 -3.01 -2.46 -11.74
CA ILE A 34 -3.78 -2.49 -10.49
C ILE A 34 -4.44 -3.86 -10.39
N THR A 35 -4.07 -4.61 -9.37
CA THR A 35 -4.62 -5.92 -9.07
C THR A 35 -5.49 -5.84 -7.82
N THR A 36 -6.69 -6.41 -7.88
CA THR A 36 -7.61 -6.41 -6.74
C THR A 36 -7.88 -7.82 -6.25
N VAL A 37 -7.83 -8.00 -4.93
CA VAL A 37 -8.24 -9.22 -4.23
C VAL A 37 -9.52 -8.92 -3.45
N LEU A 38 -10.57 -9.65 -3.79
CA LEU A 38 -11.89 -9.53 -3.16
C LEU A 38 -12.11 -10.65 -2.16
N GLY A 39 -12.75 -10.32 -1.05
CA GLY A 39 -13.11 -11.33 -0.07
C GLY A 39 -13.87 -10.74 1.12
N ALA A 40 -14.67 -11.59 1.78
CA ALA A 40 -15.38 -11.23 2.99
C ALA A 40 -14.41 -10.93 4.16
N ASN A 41 -14.94 -10.30 5.22
CA ASN A 41 -14.17 -10.13 6.45
C ASN A 41 -13.76 -11.49 7.02
N GLY A 42 -12.51 -11.58 7.48
CA GLY A 42 -11.95 -12.83 7.99
C GLY A 42 -11.44 -13.79 6.89
N ALA A 43 -11.57 -13.49 5.61
CA ALA A 43 -11.08 -14.34 4.52
C ALA A 43 -9.53 -14.41 4.40
N GLY A 44 -8.79 -13.65 5.20
CA GLY A 44 -7.33 -13.66 5.19
C GLY A 44 -6.69 -12.56 4.34
N LYS A 45 -7.45 -11.56 3.85
CA LYS A 45 -6.93 -10.46 3.00
C LYS A 45 -5.76 -9.70 3.63
N THR A 46 -5.94 -9.22 4.86
CA THR A 46 -4.86 -8.57 5.63
C THR A 46 -3.67 -9.52 5.84
N THR A 47 -3.94 -10.80 6.10
CA THR A 47 -2.89 -11.81 6.27
C THR A 47 -2.09 -12.01 4.99
N LEU A 48 -2.74 -11.92 3.82
CA LEU A 48 -2.07 -11.98 2.52
C LEU A 48 -1.03 -10.84 2.38
N LEU A 49 -1.44 -9.60 2.64
CA LEU A 49 -0.54 -8.45 2.56
C LEU A 49 0.59 -8.54 3.59
N ARG A 50 0.29 -8.94 4.81
CA ARG A 50 1.29 -9.16 5.87
C ARG A 50 2.27 -10.29 5.53
N ALA A 51 1.79 -11.37 4.91
CA ALA A 51 2.65 -12.46 4.44
C ALA A 51 3.61 -11.99 3.35
N ILE A 52 3.16 -11.20 2.38
CA ILE A 52 4.04 -10.57 1.37
C ILE A 52 5.13 -9.75 2.05
N CYS A 53 4.78 -8.94 3.04
CA CYS A 53 5.70 -8.06 3.78
C CYS A 53 6.62 -8.78 4.77
N GLY A 54 6.41 -10.09 5.05
CA GLY A 54 7.19 -10.80 6.08
C GLY A 54 6.79 -10.50 7.53
N MET A 55 5.55 -10.05 7.73
CA MET A 55 5.02 -9.66 9.05
C MET A 55 4.33 -10.82 9.81
N CYS A 56 4.31 -12.01 9.25
CA CYS A 56 3.78 -13.23 9.87
C CYS A 56 4.57 -14.45 9.40
N GLN A 57 4.37 -15.59 10.07
CA GLN A 57 4.95 -16.84 9.63
C GLN A 57 4.39 -17.22 8.27
N ARG A 58 5.25 -17.53 7.32
CA ARG A 58 4.87 -17.88 5.96
C ARG A 58 5.66 -19.07 5.43
N ARG A 59 5.04 -19.83 4.52
CA ARG A 59 5.62 -20.94 3.76
C ARG A 59 5.12 -20.85 2.33
N GLY A 60 5.84 -21.40 1.39
CA GLY A 60 5.61 -21.30 -0.03
C GLY A 60 6.64 -20.38 -0.67
N ARG A 61 6.47 -20.04 -1.93
CA ARG A 61 7.39 -19.22 -2.69
C ARG A 61 6.80 -17.84 -2.94
N VAL A 62 7.56 -16.79 -2.64
CA VAL A 62 7.18 -15.42 -2.96
C VAL A 62 8.36 -14.73 -3.64
N GLN A 63 8.14 -14.23 -4.86
CA GLN A 63 9.13 -13.48 -5.63
C GLN A 63 8.64 -12.05 -5.87
N PHE A 64 9.53 -11.08 -5.72
CA PHE A 64 9.29 -9.69 -6.04
C PHE A 64 10.39 -9.16 -6.96
N ALA A 65 10.03 -8.62 -8.12
CA ALA A 65 10.96 -8.16 -9.14
C ALA A 65 12.05 -9.22 -9.47
N GLY A 66 11.65 -10.49 -9.57
CA GLY A 66 12.53 -11.63 -9.86
C GLY A 66 13.37 -12.11 -8.67
N GLN A 67 13.26 -11.50 -7.48
CA GLN A 67 14.00 -11.91 -6.28
C GLN A 67 13.09 -12.67 -5.31
N ALA A 68 13.60 -13.77 -4.75
CA ALA A 68 12.92 -14.48 -3.67
C ALA A 68 12.87 -13.63 -2.40
N ILE A 69 11.67 -13.46 -1.83
CA ILE A 69 11.45 -12.65 -0.62
C ILE A 69 10.81 -13.42 0.54
N GLU A 70 10.47 -14.68 0.36
CA GLU A 70 9.82 -15.51 1.39
C GLU A 70 10.60 -15.62 2.69
N ASN A 71 11.93 -15.48 2.65
CA ASN A 71 12.81 -15.53 3.83
C ASN A 71 13.40 -14.17 4.23
N LYS A 72 12.96 -13.07 3.58
CA LYS A 72 13.45 -11.73 3.90
C LYS A 72 12.71 -11.12 5.09
N ALA A 73 13.44 -10.34 5.87
CA ALA A 73 12.87 -9.50 6.91
C ALA A 73 12.01 -8.38 6.28
N THR A 74 11.06 -7.85 7.05
CA THR A 74 10.15 -6.79 6.58
C THR A 74 10.90 -5.56 6.06
N GLU A 75 11.95 -5.14 6.76
CA GLU A 75 12.79 -4.00 6.36
C GLU A 75 13.45 -4.20 4.99
N ASP A 76 13.85 -5.42 4.67
CA ASP A 76 14.47 -5.74 3.38
C ASP A 76 13.43 -5.73 2.26
N VAL A 77 12.22 -6.22 2.52
CA VAL A 77 11.10 -6.15 1.58
C VAL A 77 10.75 -4.67 1.28
N VAL A 78 10.71 -3.82 2.31
CA VAL A 78 10.49 -2.38 2.14
C VAL A 78 11.60 -1.75 1.30
N ARG A 79 12.87 -2.08 1.55
CA ARG A 79 14.02 -1.56 0.76
C ARG A 79 13.99 -1.97 -0.71
N LEU A 80 13.34 -3.08 -1.04
CA LEU A 80 13.12 -3.49 -2.43
C LEU A 80 12.06 -2.65 -3.15
N GLY A 81 11.28 -1.85 -2.41
CA GLY A 81 10.26 -0.95 -2.96
C GLY A 81 8.83 -1.45 -2.78
N VAL A 82 8.55 -2.23 -1.73
CA VAL A 82 7.19 -2.60 -1.34
C VAL A 82 6.72 -1.67 -0.22
N ALA A 83 5.67 -0.89 -0.47
CA ALA A 83 5.01 -0.08 0.54
C ALA A 83 3.72 -0.76 0.99
N HIS A 84 3.44 -0.78 2.29
CA HIS A 84 2.21 -1.31 2.86
C HIS A 84 1.44 -0.21 3.58
N VAL A 85 0.19 0.00 3.18
CA VAL A 85 -0.79 0.88 3.81
C VAL A 85 -1.81 -0.04 4.51
N PRO A 86 -1.69 -0.21 5.83
CA PRO A 86 -2.54 -1.14 6.57
C PRO A 86 -3.95 -0.59 6.76
N ASP A 87 -4.89 -1.49 7.05
CA ASP A 87 -6.17 -1.11 7.66
C ASP A 87 -5.92 -0.30 8.94
N GLY A 88 -6.80 0.66 9.25
CA GLY A 88 -6.61 1.59 10.37
C GLY A 88 -5.57 2.67 10.12
N ARG A 89 -5.10 2.85 8.86
CA ARG A 89 -4.26 3.94 8.36
C ARG A 89 -2.82 3.96 8.88
N GLY A 90 -2.57 3.53 10.12
CA GLY A 90 -1.23 3.46 10.73
C GLY A 90 -0.49 4.82 10.81
N THR A 91 -1.21 5.94 10.80
CA THR A 91 -0.61 7.28 10.93
C THR A 91 -0.14 7.56 12.35
N PHE A 92 0.93 8.34 12.50
CA PHE A 92 1.44 8.78 13.80
C PHE A 92 0.67 10.02 14.23
N LEU A 93 -0.30 9.85 15.12
CA LEU A 93 -1.32 10.85 15.46
C LEU A 93 -0.74 12.13 16.09
N HIS A 94 0.37 12.02 16.82
CA HIS A 94 1.03 13.16 17.49
C HIS A 94 2.04 13.91 16.60
N LEU A 95 2.37 13.35 15.44
CA LEU A 95 3.21 14.01 14.46
C LEU A 95 2.34 14.85 13.50
N THR A 96 2.94 15.89 12.94
CA THR A 96 2.31 16.67 11.89
C THR A 96 2.15 15.86 10.60
N THR A 97 1.31 16.36 9.70
CA THR A 97 1.15 15.80 8.35
C THR A 97 2.51 15.69 7.65
N GLU A 98 3.33 16.73 7.65
CA GLU A 98 4.64 16.71 6.99
C GLU A 98 5.62 15.75 7.65
N GLU A 99 5.66 15.66 8.98
CA GLU A 99 6.52 14.72 9.71
C GLU A 99 6.14 13.27 9.38
N ASN A 100 4.83 12.94 9.32
CA ASN A 100 4.36 11.64 8.86
C ASN A 100 4.87 11.31 7.46
N LEU A 101 4.79 12.26 6.51
CA LEU A 101 5.28 12.06 5.15
C LEU A 101 6.79 11.82 5.12
N ARG A 102 7.56 12.61 5.86
CA ARG A 102 9.02 12.46 5.93
C ARG A 102 9.45 11.08 6.47
N LEU A 103 8.69 10.51 7.41
CA LEU A 103 8.93 9.15 7.90
C LEU A 103 8.78 8.10 6.78
N GLY A 104 7.88 8.29 5.82
CA GLY A 104 7.76 7.42 4.64
C GLY A 104 9.03 7.34 3.80
N ALA A 105 9.86 8.38 3.83
CA ALA A 105 11.15 8.43 3.15
C ALA A 105 12.35 7.98 4.02
N TYR A 106 12.12 7.34 5.17
CA TYR A 106 13.17 6.98 6.12
C TYR A 106 14.32 6.18 5.50
N THR A 107 14.02 5.25 4.60
CA THR A 107 15.04 4.45 3.90
C THR A 107 15.97 5.30 3.03
N ARG A 108 15.56 6.53 2.70
CA ARG A 108 16.28 7.50 1.87
C ARG A 108 16.61 8.80 2.63
N HIS A 109 16.68 8.77 3.96
CA HIS A 109 16.80 9.94 4.84
C HIS A 109 17.97 10.89 4.49
N ARG A 110 18.98 10.41 3.76
CA ARG A 110 20.13 11.21 3.30
C ARG A 110 19.82 12.02 2.03
N ASP A 111 18.80 11.66 1.26
CA ASP A 111 18.39 12.31 0.01
C ASP A 111 17.45 13.50 0.30
N LYS A 112 17.97 14.55 0.93
CA LYS A 112 17.17 15.72 1.35
C LYS A 112 16.47 16.40 0.17
N THR A 113 17.15 16.56 -0.96
CA THR A 113 16.60 17.20 -2.16
C THR A 113 15.50 16.36 -2.78
N GLY A 114 15.72 15.04 -2.93
CA GLY A 114 14.70 14.13 -3.43
C GLY A 114 13.48 14.05 -2.53
N ILE A 115 13.66 14.07 -1.20
CA ILE A 115 12.54 14.10 -0.24
C ILE A 115 11.73 15.39 -0.39
N ALA A 116 12.37 16.55 -0.56
CA ALA A 116 11.66 17.82 -0.78
C ALA A 116 10.86 17.79 -2.08
N HIS A 117 11.42 17.27 -3.16
CA HIS A 117 10.71 17.09 -4.43
C HIS A 117 9.51 16.13 -4.29
N ASP A 118 9.70 14.99 -3.60
CA ASP A 118 8.62 14.01 -3.38
C ASP A 118 7.49 14.59 -2.53
N LEU A 119 7.79 15.43 -1.54
CA LEU A 119 6.77 16.13 -0.75
C LEU A 119 5.89 17.02 -1.64
N GLU A 120 6.48 17.81 -2.53
CA GLU A 120 5.69 18.66 -3.45
C GLU A 120 4.89 17.81 -4.45
N ARG A 121 5.43 16.70 -4.94
CA ARG A 121 4.70 15.73 -5.79
C ARG A 121 3.50 15.14 -5.06
N VAL A 122 3.67 14.67 -3.83
CA VAL A 122 2.60 14.13 -2.99
C VAL A 122 1.54 15.18 -2.69
N PHE A 123 1.93 16.41 -2.38
CA PHE A 123 1.02 17.52 -2.20
C PHE A 123 0.27 17.91 -3.48
N GLY A 124 0.83 17.62 -4.65
CA GLY A 124 0.13 17.74 -5.93
C GLY A 124 -1.04 16.76 -6.05
N TYR A 125 -0.87 15.52 -5.59
CA TYR A 125 -1.96 14.54 -5.54
C TYR A 125 -3.00 14.85 -4.46
N PHE A 126 -2.55 15.38 -3.32
CA PHE A 126 -3.37 15.62 -2.12
C PHE A 126 -3.24 17.08 -1.63
N PRO A 127 -3.83 18.08 -2.35
CA PRO A 127 -3.70 19.49 -1.98
C PRO A 127 -4.17 19.81 -0.56
N LYS A 128 -5.19 19.13 -0.06
CA LYS A 128 -5.68 19.27 1.32
C LYS A 128 -4.60 18.97 2.37
N LEU A 129 -3.71 18.01 2.09
CA LEU A 129 -2.60 17.71 2.99
C LEU A 129 -1.54 18.83 2.99
N LYS A 130 -1.36 19.53 1.86
CA LYS A 130 -0.48 20.71 1.77
C LYS A 130 -0.97 21.85 2.66
N GLU A 131 -2.26 22.13 2.60
CA GLU A 131 -2.90 23.16 3.45
C GLU A 131 -2.74 22.83 4.94
N ARG A 132 -2.76 21.54 5.27
CA ARG A 132 -2.70 21.02 6.65
C ARG A 132 -1.32 20.47 7.02
N ARG A 133 -0.26 20.86 6.29
CA ARG A 133 1.09 20.27 6.46
C ARG A 133 1.65 20.36 7.88
N LYS A 134 1.30 21.41 8.63
CA LYS A 134 1.73 21.65 10.01
C LYS A 134 0.72 21.14 11.06
N GLN A 135 -0.44 20.65 10.63
CA GLN A 135 -1.47 20.13 11.51
C GLN A 135 -1.12 18.72 12.00
N GLN A 136 -1.40 18.42 13.26
CA GLN A 136 -1.22 17.06 13.80
C GLN A 136 -2.16 16.07 13.12
N ALA A 137 -1.63 14.92 12.74
CA ALA A 137 -2.37 13.89 12.00
C ALA A 137 -3.61 13.39 12.75
N GLY A 138 -3.57 13.35 14.09
CA GLY A 138 -4.71 12.95 14.91
C GLY A 138 -5.92 13.87 14.82
N THR A 139 -5.76 15.12 14.34
CA THR A 139 -6.84 16.10 14.18
C THR A 139 -7.40 16.16 12.76
N LEU A 140 -6.86 15.37 11.84
CA LEU A 140 -7.36 15.23 10.47
C LEU A 140 -8.65 14.39 10.46
N SER A 141 -9.51 14.66 9.48
CA SER A 141 -10.68 13.79 9.21
C SER A 141 -10.23 12.38 8.82
N GLY A 142 -11.14 11.40 8.91
CA GLY A 142 -10.85 10.03 8.52
C GLY A 142 -10.34 9.89 7.08
N GLY A 143 -10.91 10.62 6.14
CA GLY A 143 -10.47 10.64 4.74
C GLY A 143 -9.10 11.27 4.57
N GLU A 144 -8.81 12.37 5.28
CA GLU A 144 -7.48 13.00 5.24
C GLU A 144 -6.40 12.13 5.86
N GLN A 145 -6.72 11.39 6.94
CA GLN A 145 -5.80 10.40 7.51
C GLN A 145 -5.52 9.25 6.54
N GLN A 146 -6.52 8.80 5.77
CA GLN A 146 -6.34 7.78 4.73
C GLN A 146 -5.46 8.32 3.60
N MET A 147 -5.72 9.55 3.14
CA MET A 147 -4.87 10.23 2.15
C MET A 147 -3.42 10.34 2.67
N LEU A 148 -3.24 10.68 3.95
CA LEU A 148 -1.92 10.76 4.58
C LEU A 148 -1.21 9.41 4.62
N ALA A 149 -1.92 8.32 4.92
CA ALA A 149 -1.35 6.97 4.94
C ALA A 149 -0.85 6.54 3.55
N ILE A 150 -1.65 6.75 2.50
CA ILE A 150 -1.28 6.50 1.10
C ILE A 150 -0.08 7.37 0.71
N SER A 151 -0.13 8.65 1.01
CA SER A 151 0.92 9.63 0.74
C SER A 151 2.25 9.24 1.37
N ARG A 152 2.21 8.77 2.62
CA ARG A 152 3.40 8.28 3.33
C ARG A 152 4.01 7.07 2.62
N GLY A 153 3.18 6.14 2.12
CA GLY A 153 3.64 5.02 1.30
C GLY A 153 4.34 5.49 0.01
N LEU A 154 3.83 6.54 -0.64
CA LEU A 154 4.43 7.11 -1.84
C LEU A 154 5.82 7.74 -1.61
N MET A 155 6.08 8.24 -0.40
CA MET A 155 7.39 8.81 -0.05
C MET A 155 8.52 7.77 -0.07
N LEU A 156 8.22 6.48 -0.05
CA LEU A 156 9.18 5.40 -0.25
C LEU A 156 9.68 5.33 -1.71
N ARG A 157 8.98 5.92 -2.69
CA ARG A 157 9.09 5.66 -4.13
C ARG A 157 8.89 4.18 -4.46
N PRO A 158 7.74 3.61 -4.08
CA PRO A 158 7.53 2.17 -4.19
C PRO A 158 7.40 1.73 -5.65
N LYS A 159 7.79 0.48 -5.93
CA LYS A 159 7.43 -0.24 -7.15
C LYS A 159 6.05 -0.89 -7.00
N LEU A 160 5.71 -1.31 -5.78
CA LEU A 160 4.45 -1.93 -5.42
C LEU A 160 3.89 -1.31 -4.15
N MET A 161 2.62 -0.90 -4.20
CA MET A 161 1.86 -0.45 -3.04
C MET A 161 0.80 -1.48 -2.70
N LEU A 162 0.82 -1.95 -1.46
CA LEU A 162 -0.16 -2.86 -0.89
C LEU A 162 -1.14 -2.05 -0.06
N LEU A 163 -2.43 -2.11 -0.39
CA LEU A 163 -3.49 -1.33 0.24
C LEU A 163 -4.52 -2.25 0.89
N ASP A 164 -4.69 -2.13 2.20
CA ASP A 164 -5.61 -2.94 2.99
C ASP A 164 -6.89 -2.16 3.27
N GLU A 165 -7.98 -2.50 2.58
CA GLU A 165 -9.33 -1.91 2.70
C GLU A 165 -9.35 -0.37 2.77
N PRO A 166 -8.74 0.35 1.79
CA PRO A 166 -8.60 1.81 1.87
C PRO A 166 -9.93 2.57 1.83
N SER A 167 -11.03 1.92 1.47
CA SER A 167 -12.39 2.51 1.47
C SER A 167 -13.09 2.41 2.83
N PHE A 168 -12.58 1.58 3.75
CA PHE A 168 -13.29 1.24 4.98
C PHE A 168 -13.59 2.45 5.86
N GLY A 169 -14.87 2.61 6.24
CA GLY A 169 -15.33 3.67 7.14
C GLY A 169 -15.26 5.09 6.57
N LEU A 170 -15.18 5.24 5.24
CA LEU A 170 -15.15 6.53 4.56
C LEU A 170 -16.46 6.83 3.82
N ALA A 171 -16.76 8.13 3.69
CA ALA A 171 -17.90 8.57 2.89
C ALA A 171 -17.66 8.26 1.38
N PRO A 172 -18.72 7.92 0.61
CA PRO A 172 -18.57 7.51 -0.79
C PRO A 172 -17.79 8.49 -1.67
N LEU A 173 -18.01 9.79 -1.51
CA LEU A 173 -17.28 10.81 -2.28
C LEU A 173 -15.76 10.79 -1.98
N ILE A 174 -15.38 10.55 -0.74
CA ILE A 174 -13.97 10.45 -0.34
C ILE A 174 -13.33 9.20 -0.94
N VAL A 175 -14.06 8.08 -0.97
CA VAL A 175 -13.60 6.84 -1.59
C VAL A 175 -13.34 7.05 -3.08
N GLN A 176 -14.28 7.69 -3.80
CA GLN A 176 -14.12 8.03 -5.22
C GLN A 176 -12.88 8.91 -5.46
N ASP A 177 -12.67 9.93 -4.63
CA ASP A 177 -11.50 10.79 -4.72
C ASP A 177 -10.20 10.00 -4.52
N ILE A 178 -10.13 9.15 -3.49
CA ILE A 178 -8.97 8.30 -3.21
C ILE A 178 -8.69 7.36 -4.39
N PHE A 179 -9.69 6.71 -4.93
CA PHE A 179 -9.54 5.77 -6.06
C PHE A 179 -9.09 6.48 -7.34
N ARG A 180 -9.65 7.67 -7.62
CA ARG A 180 -9.20 8.52 -8.72
C ARG A 180 -7.72 8.90 -8.58
N ILE A 181 -7.28 9.26 -7.37
CA ILE A 181 -5.89 9.61 -7.10
C ILE A 181 -4.99 8.38 -7.23
N MET A 182 -5.40 7.21 -6.75
CA MET A 182 -4.65 5.97 -6.91
C MET A 182 -4.44 5.59 -8.39
N ARG A 183 -5.45 5.79 -9.25
CA ARG A 183 -5.29 5.66 -10.71
C ARG A 183 -4.26 6.63 -11.26
N ALA A 184 -4.33 7.89 -10.85
CA ALA A 184 -3.36 8.90 -11.29
C ALA A 184 -1.93 8.53 -10.89
N ILE A 185 -1.72 8.06 -9.65
CA ILE A 185 -0.44 7.56 -9.15
C ILE A 185 0.06 6.37 -9.99
N ASN A 186 -0.81 5.40 -10.24
CA ASN A 186 -0.45 4.24 -11.07
C ASN A 186 -0.05 4.66 -12.48
N GLN A 187 -0.81 5.56 -13.12
CA GLN A 187 -0.56 5.99 -14.49
C GLN A 187 0.65 6.91 -14.63
N GLN A 188 0.85 7.85 -13.70
CA GLN A 188 1.90 8.85 -13.79
C GLN A 188 3.23 8.37 -13.20
N ASP A 189 3.17 7.76 -12.02
CA ASP A 189 4.36 7.28 -11.29
C ASP A 189 4.71 5.82 -11.59
N LYS A 190 3.87 5.11 -12.37
CA LYS A 190 4.03 3.69 -12.71
C LYS A 190 4.12 2.77 -11.48
N VAL A 191 3.53 3.17 -10.38
CA VAL A 191 3.43 2.35 -9.17
C VAL A 191 2.42 1.23 -9.40
N SER A 192 2.83 -0.02 -9.27
CA SER A 192 1.90 -1.15 -9.27
C SER A 192 1.12 -1.17 -7.96
N ILE A 193 -0.14 -1.55 -8.00
CA ILE A 193 -1.01 -1.55 -6.83
C ILE A 193 -1.62 -2.94 -6.64
N LEU A 194 -1.51 -3.48 -5.43
CA LEU A 194 -2.29 -4.62 -4.97
C LEU A 194 -3.25 -4.14 -3.89
N LEU A 195 -4.53 -4.13 -4.23
CA LEU A 195 -5.62 -3.68 -3.38
C LEU A 195 -6.38 -4.88 -2.83
N VAL A 196 -6.61 -4.94 -1.53
CA VAL A 196 -7.58 -5.86 -0.96
C VAL A 196 -8.80 -5.08 -0.48
N GLU A 197 -10.00 -5.54 -0.87
CA GLU A 197 -11.27 -4.89 -0.59
C GLU A 197 -12.37 -5.89 -0.29
N GLN A 198 -13.38 -5.44 0.44
CA GLN A 198 -14.61 -6.18 0.65
C GLN A 198 -15.69 -5.78 -0.36
N ASN A 199 -15.76 -4.51 -0.74
CA ASN A 199 -16.73 -3.98 -1.68
C ASN A 199 -16.29 -4.25 -3.13
N ALA A 200 -16.94 -5.23 -3.77
CA ALA A 200 -16.62 -5.66 -5.13
C ALA A 200 -16.86 -4.55 -6.18
N GLU A 201 -17.89 -3.75 -6.03
CA GLU A 201 -18.25 -2.68 -6.98
C GLU A 201 -17.14 -1.63 -7.05
N LEU A 202 -16.70 -1.13 -5.88
CA LEU A 202 -15.61 -0.16 -5.79
C LEU A 202 -14.29 -0.71 -6.30
N ALA A 203 -14.04 -1.98 -6.04
CA ALA A 203 -12.80 -2.63 -6.44
C ALA A 203 -12.73 -2.88 -7.95
N LEU A 204 -13.84 -3.27 -8.58
CA LEU A 204 -13.95 -3.46 -10.02
C LEU A 204 -13.81 -2.14 -10.77
N ASP A 205 -14.42 -1.07 -10.28
CA ASP A 205 -14.26 0.27 -10.85
C ASP A 205 -12.78 0.70 -10.93
N LEU A 206 -11.93 0.27 -9.99
CA LEU A 206 -10.50 0.57 -10.01
C LEU A 206 -9.71 -0.36 -10.93
N ALA A 207 -10.09 -1.64 -11.03
CA ALA A 207 -9.39 -2.66 -11.82
C ALA A 207 -9.68 -2.58 -13.33
N ASP A 208 -10.81 -2.01 -13.75
CA ASP A 208 -11.22 -1.90 -15.15
C ASP A 208 -10.49 -0.79 -15.94
N THR A 209 -9.35 -0.39 -15.47
CA THR A 209 -8.44 0.55 -16.14
C THR A 209 -7.01 0.01 -16.21
#